data_eb7ca71f08fe2c4d98085f06af50217c
#
_entry.id   eb7ca71f08fe2c4d98085f06af50217c
#
_cell.length_a   1.000
_cell.length_b   1.000
_cell.length_c   1.000
_cell.angle_alpha   90.00
_cell.angle_beta   90.00
_cell.angle_gamma   90.00
#
_symmetry.space_group_name_H-M   'P 1'
#
loop_
_entity.id
_entity.type
_entity.pdbx_description
1 polymer ?
#
loop_
_entity_poly.entity_id
_entity_poly.type
_entity_poly.pdbx_seq_one_letter_code
_entity_poly.pdbx_strand_id
1 'polypeptide(L)'
;YSYFTSISTYQYVAWNLVFLNFVHPCLPGIFENNLLCAVNGALWTLKIEEGFYLILPLVFYLLTKIKKPFFVLLVIYIGSILYWYIMQFYFNKPLLAKQLPGQMSYFVVGIFSYLYFYNLMKIKFKIVLISIFILIASYYFPLIFNVFYPAALGLIVIISAYSLPFFNNFGKYGDFTYGLYIFHFPVIQL
;
A
#
# COMPACT_ATOMS: atom_id res chain seq x y z
N TYR A 1 -1.75 -32.55 -20.16
CA TYR A 1 -2.95 -32.94 -19.36
C TYR A 1 -2.66 -33.10 -17.86
N SER A 2 -1.42 -33.34 -17.43
CA SER A 2 -1.06 -33.54 -16.02
C SER A 2 -1.24 -32.30 -15.14
N TYR A 3 -1.17 -31.09 -15.69
CA TYR A 3 -1.31 -29.83 -14.94
C TYR A 3 -2.73 -29.65 -14.37
N PHE A 4 -3.75 -30.03 -15.11
CA PHE A 4 -5.15 -29.88 -14.66
C PHE A 4 -5.57 -30.91 -13.62
N THR A 5 -4.77 -31.97 -13.43
CA THR A 5 -5.04 -33.04 -12.46
C THR A 5 -4.22 -32.89 -11.17
N SER A 6 -3.27 -31.94 -11.12
CA SER A 6 -2.43 -31.78 -9.96
C SER A 6 -3.17 -31.04 -8.84
N ILE A 7 -3.05 -31.53 -7.60
CA ILE A 7 -3.65 -30.91 -6.42
C ILE A 7 -3.11 -29.49 -6.19
N SER A 8 -1.85 -29.24 -6.55
CA SER A 8 -1.21 -27.91 -6.43
C SER A 8 -1.84 -26.87 -7.36
N THR A 9 -2.36 -27.26 -8.53
CA THR A 9 -3.10 -26.35 -9.41
C THR A 9 -4.41 -25.88 -8.74
N TYR A 10 -5.15 -26.80 -8.13
CA TYR A 10 -6.38 -26.46 -7.42
C TYR A 10 -6.11 -25.61 -6.18
N GLN A 11 -5.04 -25.91 -5.45
CA GLN A 11 -4.61 -25.08 -4.32
C GLN A 11 -4.23 -23.67 -4.78
N TYR A 12 -3.47 -23.53 -5.88
CA TYR A 12 -3.16 -22.22 -6.46
C TYR A 12 -4.44 -21.42 -6.77
N VAL A 13 -5.39 -22.03 -7.47
CA VAL A 13 -6.66 -21.37 -7.81
C VAL A 13 -7.44 -20.99 -6.55
N ALA A 14 -7.59 -21.90 -5.60
CA ALA A 14 -8.34 -21.66 -4.38
C ALA A 14 -7.75 -20.49 -3.54
N TRP A 15 -6.43 -20.48 -3.35
CA TRP A 15 -5.76 -19.41 -2.60
C TRP A 15 -5.80 -18.07 -3.33
N ASN A 16 -5.72 -18.05 -4.66
CA ASN A 16 -5.85 -16.82 -5.43
C ASN A 16 -7.29 -16.26 -5.41
N LEU A 17 -8.31 -17.10 -5.40
CA LEU A 17 -9.71 -16.68 -5.30
C LEU A 17 -10.03 -15.98 -3.98
N VAL A 18 -9.32 -16.31 -2.89
CA VAL A 18 -9.48 -15.66 -1.57
C VAL A 18 -8.39 -14.61 -1.29
N PHE A 19 -7.71 -14.11 -2.33
CA PHE A 19 -6.62 -13.11 -2.25
C PHE A 19 -5.43 -13.51 -1.38
N LEU A 20 -5.25 -14.81 -1.11
CA LEU A 20 -4.12 -15.37 -0.37
C LEU A 20 -3.05 -15.98 -1.29
N ASN A 21 -2.82 -15.35 -2.45
CA ASN A 21 -1.87 -15.76 -3.48
C ASN A 21 -0.43 -15.97 -2.98
N PHE A 22 -0.04 -15.32 -1.88
CA PHE A 22 1.28 -15.49 -1.27
C PHE A 22 1.48 -16.85 -0.61
N VAL A 23 0.41 -17.61 -0.35
CA VAL A 23 0.48 -18.95 0.24
C VAL A 23 0.89 -19.97 -0.85
N HIS A 24 0.34 -19.84 -2.05
CA HIS A 24 0.70 -20.64 -3.24
C HIS A 24 0.88 -19.70 -4.44
N PRO A 25 2.07 -19.03 -4.55
CA PRO A 25 2.31 -18.07 -5.62
C PRO A 25 2.64 -18.70 -6.97
N CYS A 26 3.09 -19.96 -6.95
CA CYS A 26 3.60 -20.67 -8.12
C CYS A 26 2.55 -21.61 -8.68
N LEU A 27 2.36 -21.58 -9.99
CA LEU A 27 1.54 -22.54 -10.72
C LEU A 27 2.47 -23.57 -11.36
N PRO A 28 2.25 -24.89 -11.14
CA PRO A 28 3.10 -25.93 -11.71
C PRO A 28 3.22 -25.81 -13.22
N GLY A 29 4.43 -25.95 -13.74
CA GLY A 29 4.71 -25.89 -15.17
C GLY A 29 4.80 -24.49 -15.77
N ILE A 30 4.59 -23.42 -14.97
CA ILE A 30 4.67 -22.04 -15.45
C ILE A 30 5.73 -21.30 -14.63
N PHE A 31 6.69 -20.67 -15.29
CA PHE A 31 7.76 -19.85 -14.70
C PHE A 31 8.65 -20.57 -13.66
N GLU A 32 8.70 -21.91 -13.67
CA GLU A 32 9.50 -22.69 -12.71
C GLU A 32 11.00 -22.37 -12.80
N ASN A 33 11.48 -22.01 -13.99
CA ASN A 33 12.89 -21.69 -14.24
C ASN A 33 13.23 -20.21 -14.06
N ASN A 34 12.25 -19.36 -13.75
CA ASN A 34 12.47 -17.95 -13.54
C ASN A 34 13.00 -17.69 -12.11
N LEU A 35 13.62 -16.54 -11.87
CA LEU A 35 14.08 -16.12 -10.53
C LEU A 35 12.97 -16.17 -9.47
N LEU A 36 11.73 -15.94 -9.90
CA LEU A 36 10.54 -16.05 -9.08
C LEU A 36 9.54 -16.92 -9.83
N CYS A 37 9.11 -18.03 -9.23
CA CYS A 37 8.09 -18.89 -9.81
C CYS A 37 6.66 -18.30 -9.76
N ALA A 38 6.48 -17.14 -9.08
CA ALA A 38 5.17 -16.54 -8.92
C ALA A 38 4.60 -16.11 -10.27
N VAL A 39 3.37 -16.51 -10.56
CA VAL A 39 2.67 -16.09 -11.78
C VAL A 39 2.42 -14.58 -11.77
N ASN A 40 2.01 -14.06 -10.63
CA ASN A 40 1.84 -12.63 -10.43
C ASN A 40 2.21 -12.22 -9.00
N GLY A 41 3.46 -11.80 -8.84
CA GLY A 41 3.97 -11.33 -7.55
C GLY A 41 3.41 -9.97 -7.12
N ALA A 42 2.79 -9.19 -8.01
CA ALA A 42 2.22 -7.89 -7.66
C ALA A 42 0.92 -7.99 -6.84
N LEU A 43 0.20 -9.11 -6.93
CA LEU A 43 -1.12 -9.28 -6.29
C LEU A 43 -1.09 -9.30 -4.75
N TRP A 44 0.07 -9.34 -4.13
CA TRP A 44 0.17 -9.36 -2.65
C TRP A 44 -0.44 -8.13 -1.98
N THR A 45 -0.54 -7.00 -2.68
CA THR A 45 -1.14 -5.76 -2.14
C THR A 45 -2.65 -5.78 -2.18
N LEU A 46 -3.29 -6.56 -3.08
CA LEU A 46 -4.75 -6.58 -3.20
C LEU A 46 -5.44 -6.96 -1.88
N LYS A 47 -4.93 -7.96 -1.17
CA LYS A 47 -5.48 -8.33 0.15
C LYS A 47 -5.38 -7.21 1.18
N ILE A 48 -4.37 -6.34 1.05
CA ILE A 48 -4.18 -5.18 1.93
C ILE A 48 -5.22 -4.12 1.60
N GLU A 49 -5.45 -3.87 0.31
CA GLU A 49 -6.48 -2.96 -0.18
C GLU A 49 -7.88 -3.43 0.25
N GLU A 50 -8.21 -4.71 0.06
CA GLU A 50 -9.45 -5.30 0.55
C GLU A 50 -9.60 -5.13 2.08
N GLY A 51 -8.51 -5.39 2.81
CA GLY A 51 -8.47 -5.16 4.25
C GLY A 51 -8.75 -3.71 4.63
N PHE A 52 -8.24 -2.73 3.87
CA PHE A 52 -8.57 -1.31 4.07
C PHE A 52 -10.06 -1.04 3.84
N TYR A 53 -10.66 -1.56 2.77
CA TYR A 53 -12.08 -1.39 2.52
C TYR A 53 -12.94 -1.97 3.64
N LEU A 54 -12.56 -3.12 4.19
CA LEU A 54 -13.28 -3.74 5.32
C LEU A 54 -13.13 -2.94 6.63
N ILE A 55 -11.97 -2.34 6.88
CA ILE A 55 -11.69 -1.56 8.11
C ILE A 55 -12.22 -0.12 8.00
N LEU A 56 -12.34 0.44 6.80
CA LEU A 56 -12.73 1.83 6.59
C LEU A 56 -14.03 2.23 7.30
N PRO A 57 -15.14 1.46 7.26
CA PRO A 57 -16.37 1.79 7.98
C PRO A 57 -16.15 1.91 9.50
N LEU A 58 -15.31 1.03 10.08
CA LEU A 58 -14.97 1.06 11.49
C LEU A 58 -14.18 2.33 11.85
N VAL A 59 -13.18 2.69 11.03
CA VAL A 59 -12.40 3.92 11.23
C VAL A 59 -13.30 5.14 11.18
N PHE A 60 -14.18 5.24 10.18
CA PHE A 60 -15.15 6.35 10.09
C PHE A 60 -16.12 6.38 11.27
N TYR A 61 -16.61 5.23 11.73
CA TYR A 61 -17.41 5.17 12.93
C TYR A 61 -16.68 5.73 14.16
N LEU A 62 -15.42 5.39 14.36
CA LEU A 62 -14.59 5.94 15.44
C LEU A 62 -14.40 7.45 15.28
N LEU A 63 -14.14 7.93 14.06
CA LEU A 63 -13.96 9.35 13.77
C LEU A 63 -15.23 10.17 14.06
N THR A 64 -16.43 9.59 13.83
CA THR A 64 -17.71 10.26 14.15
C THR A 64 -18.03 10.27 15.64
N LYS A 65 -17.60 9.25 16.39
CA LYS A 65 -17.83 9.15 17.84
C LYS A 65 -16.85 9.98 18.65
N ILE A 66 -15.62 10.12 18.22
CA ILE A 66 -14.57 10.82 18.95
C ILE A 66 -14.49 12.25 18.44
N LYS A 67 -14.71 13.22 19.31
CA LYS A 67 -14.70 14.66 18.97
C LYS A 67 -13.35 15.20 18.45
N LYS A 68 -12.30 14.39 18.46
CA LYS A 68 -10.94 14.75 18.04
C LYS A 68 -10.43 13.78 16.97
N PRO A 69 -10.88 13.90 15.70
CA PRO A 69 -10.51 12.98 14.63
C PRO A 69 -9.00 12.92 14.39
N PHE A 70 -8.30 14.04 14.51
CA PHE A 70 -6.85 14.09 14.39
C PHE A 70 -6.15 13.13 15.37
N PHE A 71 -6.60 13.09 16.62
CA PHE A 71 -5.97 12.24 17.63
C PHE A 71 -6.19 10.75 17.34
N VAL A 72 -7.36 10.38 16.85
CA VAL A 72 -7.65 8.98 16.40
C VAL A 72 -6.70 8.57 15.28
N LEU A 73 -6.59 9.41 14.25
CA LEU A 73 -5.68 9.14 13.13
C LEU A 73 -4.22 9.06 13.57
N LEU A 74 -3.80 9.93 14.48
CA LEU A 74 -2.45 9.91 15.03
C LEU A 74 -2.14 8.61 15.78
N VAL A 75 -3.09 8.12 16.61
CA VAL A 75 -2.93 6.85 17.34
C VAL A 75 -2.82 5.68 16.37
N ILE A 76 -3.67 5.62 15.34
CA ILE A 76 -3.60 4.56 14.33
C ILE A 76 -2.27 4.64 13.55
N TYR A 77 -1.83 5.84 13.19
CA TYR A 77 -0.55 6.05 12.51
C TYR A 77 0.63 5.56 13.34
N ILE A 78 0.72 5.99 14.60
CA ILE A 78 1.80 5.55 15.51
C ILE A 78 1.74 4.05 15.74
N GLY A 79 0.56 3.47 15.96
CA GLY A 79 0.38 2.03 16.12
C GLY A 79 0.86 1.24 14.89
N SER A 80 0.58 1.73 13.69
CA SER A 80 1.05 1.14 12.44
C SER A 80 2.58 1.15 12.33
N ILE A 81 3.20 2.29 12.64
CA ILE A 81 4.66 2.43 12.61
C ILE A 81 5.32 1.52 13.66
N LEU A 82 4.79 1.49 14.89
CA LEU A 82 5.30 0.60 15.96
C LEU A 82 5.18 -0.87 15.57
N TYR A 83 4.03 -1.28 15.02
CA TYR A 83 3.86 -2.64 14.50
C TYR A 83 4.91 -2.98 13.45
N TRP A 84 5.11 -2.07 12.47
CA TRP A 84 6.11 -2.27 11.43
C TRP A 84 7.53 -2.45 12.00
N TYR A 85 7.94 -1.58 12.94
CA TYR A 85 9.26 -1.67 13.58
C TYR A 85 9.42 -2.96 14.39
N ILE A 86 8.42 -3.34 15.17
CA ILE A 86 8.44 -4.56 15.98
C ILE A 86 8.58 -5.79 15.08
N MET A 87 7.77 -5.87 14.01
CA MET A 87 7.84 -7.01 13.09
C MET A 87 9.14 -7.06 12.29
N GLN A 88 9.64 -5.89 11.86
CA GLN A 88 10.84 -5.79 11.04
C GLN A 88 12.11 -6.10 11.83
N PHE A 89 12.28 -5.50 13.02
CA PHE A 89 13.56 -5.52 13.74
C PHE A 89 13.56 -6.45 14.94
N TYR A 90 12.46 -6.57 15.68
CA TYR A 90 12.43 -7.43 16.88
C TYR A 90 12.13 -8.89 16.52
N PHE A 91 11.11 -9.13 15.71
CA PHE A 91 10.74 -10.49 15.30
C PHE A 91 11.45 -10.96 14.03
N ASN A 92 12.14 -10.08 13.29
CA ASN A 92 12.78 -10.38 12.01
C ASN A 92 11.82 -11.03 10.99
N LYS A 93 10.57 -10.54 10.94
CA LYS A 93 9.53 -11.04 10.04
C LYS A 93 9.09 -9.95 9.06
N PRO A 94 9.90 -9.63 8.03
CA PRO A 94 9.60 -8.54 7.09
C PRO A 94 8.29 -8.75 6.31
N LEU A 95 7.90 -10.00 6.07
CA LEU A 95 6.64 -10.30 5.40
C LEU A 95 5.42 -9.91 6.25
N LEU A 96 5.50 -10.06 7.59
CA LEU A 96 4.45 -9.62 8.49
C LEU A 96 4.45 -8.11 8.66
N ALA A 97 5.60 -7.46 8.68
CA ALA A 97 5.71 -6.00 8.73
C ALA A 97 4.97 -5.32 7.56
N LYS A 98 4.93 -5.95 6.40
CA LYS A 98 4.25 -5.47 5.18
C LYS A 98 2.75 -5.77 5.16
N GLN A 99 2.19 -6.46 6.16
CA GLN A 99 0.75 -6.73 6.20
C GLN A 99 -0.06 -5.49 6.58
N LEU A 100 -1.40 -5.62 6.53
CA LEU A 100 -2.35 -4.54 6.74
C LEU A 100 -2.03 -3.61 7.93
N PRO A 101 -1.72 -4.11 9.15
CA PRO A 101 -1.42 -3.20 10.26
C PRO A 101 -0.20 -2.32 10.02
N GLY A 102 0.84 -2.85 9.33
CA GLY A 102 2.04 -2.08 9.00
C GLY A 102 1.84 -1.07 7.87
N GLN A 103 0.81 -1.26 7.02
CA GLN A 103 0.47 -0.35 5.92
C GLN A 103 -0.59 0.69 6.30
N MET A 104 -1.21 0.57 7.48
CA MET A 104 -2.24 1.51 7.95
C MET A 104 -1.76 2.96 8.02
N SER A 105 -0.46 3.21 8.21
CA SER A 105 0.10 4.57 8.22
C SER A 105 -0.15 5.31 6.91
N TYR A 106 0.02 4.65 5.76
CA TYR A 106 -0.26 5.25 4.44
C TYR A 106 -1.74 5.55 4.26
N PHE A 107 -2.59 4.62 4.67
CA PHE A 107 -4.03 4.76 4.55
C PHE A 107 -4.57 5.90 5.41
N VAL A 108 -4.09 6.01 6.65
CA VAL A 108 -4.43 7.12 7.57
C VAL A 108 -4.03 8.47 7.00
N VAL A 109 -2.90 8.57 6.29
CA VAL A 109 -2.50 9.82 5.62
C VAL A 109 -3.49 10.21 4.53
N GLY A 110 -4.04 9.22 3.80
CA GLY A 110 -5.13 9.47 2.84
C GLY A 110 -6.38 10.03 3.51
N ILE A 111 -6.86 9.41 4.61
CA ILE A 111 -8.02 9.90 5.38
C ILE A 111 -7.74 11.30 5.96
N PHE A 112 -6.55 11.50 6.54
CA PHE A 112 -6.14 12.81 7.06
C PHE A 112 -6.17 13.88 5.96
N SER A 113 -5.62 13.56 4.79
CA SER A 113 -5.59 14.49 3.66
C SER A 113 -6.99 14.82 3.16
N TYR A 114 -7.92 13.88 3.16
CA TYR A 114 -9.32 14.14 2.84
C TYR A 114 -9.98 15.09 3.86
N LEU A 115 -9.84 14.82 5.16
CA LEU A 115 -10.47 15.62 6.20
C LEU A 115 -9.91 17.05 6.30
N TYR A 116 -8.62 17.22 6.02
CA TYR A 116 -7.92 18.52 6.16
C TYR A 116 -7.48 19.12 4.82
N PHE A 117 -8.05 18.63 3.70
CA PHE A 117 -7.63 18.98 2.35
C PHE A 117 -7.45 20.49 2.13
N TYR A 118 -8.45 21.29 2.50
CA TYR A 118 -8.41 22.74 2.31
C TYR A 118 -7.25 23.40 3.06
N ASN A 119 -6.97 22.97 4.28
CA ASN A 119 -5.87 23.51 5.09
C ASN A 119 -4.50 23.12 4.50
N LEU A 120 -4.37 21.87 4.03
CA LEU A 120 -3.15 21.38 3.38
C LEU A 120 -2.86 22.15 2.11
N MET A 121 -3.87 22.42 1.29
CA MET A 121 -3.69 23.16 0.04
C MET A 121 -3.26 24.62 0.23
N LYS A 122 -3.62 25.26 1.35
CA LYS A 122 -3.14 26.62 1.68
C LYS A 122 -1.62 26.69 1.88
N ILE A 123 -1.02 25.63 2.40
CA ILE A 123 0.41 25.57 2.73
C ILE A 123 1.16 24.54 1.89
N LYS A 124 0.59 24.13 0.74
CA LYS A 124 1.08 23.06 -0.11
C LYS A 124 2.57 23.15 -0.44
N PHE A 125 3.07 24.35 -0.76
CA PHE A 125 4.48 24.52 -1.12
C PHE A 125 5.42 24.14 0.03
N LYS A 126 5.11 24.55 1.26
CA LYS A 126 5.89 24.18 2.46
C LYS A 126 5.85 22.69 2.70
N ILE A 127 4.66 22.07 2.54
CA ILE A 127 4.50 20.61 2.73
C ILE A 127 5.34 19.85 1.70
N VAL A 128 5.31 20.26 0.43
CA VAL A 128 6.10 19.61 -0.63
C VAL A 128 7.59 19.69 -0.32
N LEU A 129 8.11 20.87 0.06
CA LEU A 129 9.52 21.03 0.41
C LEU A 129 9.93 20.14 1.60
N ILE A 130 9.12 20.13 2.67
CA ILE A 130 9.35 19.28 3.85
C ILE A 130 9.28 17.81 3.47
N SER A 131 8.31 17.41 2.64
CA SER A 131 8.18 16.02 2.18
C SER A 131 9.37 15.56 1.36
N ILE A 132 9.85 16.39 0.42
CA ILE A 132 11.07 16.09 -0.35
C ILE A 132 12.27 15.92 0.60
N PHE A 133 12.43 16.82 1.56
CA PHE A 133 13.51 16.72 2.55
C PHE A 133 13.43 15.40 3.34
N ILE A 134 12.23 15.03 3.84
CA ILE A 134 12.03 13.78 4.59
C ILE A 134 12.33 12.57 3.70
N LEU A 135 11.89 12.55 2.44
CA LEU A 135 12.16 11.44 1.52
C LEU A 135 13.65 11.26 1.26
N ILE A 136 14.38 12.36 1.05
CA ILE A 136 15.84 12.32 0.89
C ILE A 136 16.51 11.88 2.20
N ALA A 137 16.12 12.46 3.33
CA ALA A 137 16.67 12.13 4.63
C ALA A 137 16.40 10.67 5.02
N SER A 138 15.25 10.09 4.67
CA SER A 138 14.95 8.68 4.94
C SER A 138 15.82 7.71 4.14
N TYR A 139 16.35 8.13 2.99
CA TYR A 139 17.32 7.33 2.25
C TYR A 139 18.66 7.23 2.98
N TYR A 140 19.15 8.34 3.56
CA TYR A 140 20.44 8.36 4.28
C TYR A 140 20.32 7.92 5.74
N PHE A 141 19.20 8.19 6.39
CA PHE A 141 18.96 7.93 7.82
C PHE A 141 17.64 7.15 8.04
N PRO A 142 17.52 5.91 7.53
CA PRO A 142 16.25 5.18 7.49
C PRO A 142 15.66 4.93 8.88
N LEU A 143 16.49 4.69 9.91
CA LEU A 143 15.98 4.41 11.26
C LEU A 143 15.19 5.58 11.87
N ILE A 144 15.60 6.82 11.56
CA ILE A 144 14.97 8.03 12.13
C ILE A 144 13.81 8.50 11.26
N PHE A 145 14.01 8.55 9.95
CA PHE A 145 13.08 9.22 9.05
C PHE A 145 12.00 8.31 8.47
N ASN A 146 12.16 6.98 8.54
CA ASN A 146 11.10 6.05 8.09
C ASN A 146 9.78 6.20 8.85
N VAL A 147 9.81 6.75 10.06
CA VAL A 147 8.59 7.11 10.80
C VAL A 147 7.75 8.13 10.04
N PHE A 148 8.38 9.08 9.35
CA PHE A 148 7.73 10.16 8.62
C PHE A 148 7.52 9.85 7.14
N TYR A 149 8.14 8.79 6.64
CA TYR A 149 8.10 8.40 5.23
C TYR A 149 6.68 8.24 4.67
N PRO A 150 5.74 7.51 5.34
CA PRO A 150 4.37 7.38 4.83
C PRO A 150 3.66 8.72 4.71
N ALA A 151 3.85 9.62 5.68
CA ALA A 151 3.25 10.95 5.65
C ALA A 151 3.82 11.81 4.51
N ALA A 152 5.14 11.83 4.37
CA ALA A 152 5.81 12.60 3.32
C ALA A 152 5.42 12.11 1.92
N LEU A 153 5.45 10.78 1.70
CA LEU A 153 5.07 10.19 0.42
C LEU A 153 3.60 10.44 0.09
N GLY A 154 2.69 10.17 1.03
CA GLY A 154 1.26 10.36 0.80
C GLY A 154 0.90 11.82 0.53
N LEU A 155 1.44 12.76 1.31
CA LEU A 155 1.16 14.19 1.13
C LEU A 155 1.71 14.73 -0.19
N ILE A 156 2.94 14.36 -0.59
CA ILE A 156 3.50 14.83 -1.87
C ILE A 156 2.70 14.30 -3.06
N VAL A 157 2.27 13.04 -3.02
CA VAL A 157 1.46 12.44 -4.09
C VAL A 157 0.12 13.16 -4.20
N ILE A 158 -0.60 13.35 -3.10
CA ILE A 158 -1.92 14.00 -3.09
C ILE A 158 -1.80 15.46 -3.55
N ILE A 159 -0.86 16.23 -2.98
CA ILE A 159 -0.68 17.63 -3.35
C ILE A 159 -0.29 17.76 -4.82
N SER A 160 0.58 16.90 -5.33
CA SER A 160 0.98 16.92 -6.74
C SER A 160 -0.19 16.60 -7.66
N ALA A 161 -1.00 15.58 -7.33
CA ALA A 161 -2.17 15.19 -8.11
C ALA A 161 -3.19 16.34 -8.25
N TYR A 162 -3.42 17.11 -7.18
CA TYR A 162 -4.39 18.21 -7.19
C TYR A 162 -3.80 19.58 -7.60
N SER A 163 -2.48 19.74 -7.63
CA SER A 163 -1.85 21.03 -7.92
C SER A 163 -1.28 21.14 -9.32
N LEU A 164 -0.98 20.01 -9.96
CA LEU A 164 -0.36 20.02 -11.29
C LEU A 164 -1.42 19.85 -12.37
N PRO A 165 -1.60 20.83 -13.28
CA PRO A 165 -2.61 20.79 -14.34
C PRO A 165 -2.47 19.57 -15.26
N PHE A 166 -1.26 19.05 -15.39
CA PHE A 166 -0.95 17.87 -16.20
C PHE A 166 -1.80 16.65 -15.80
N PHE A 167 -2.10 16.48 -14.49
CA PHE A 167 -2.87 15.35 -14.01
C PHE A 167 -4.39 15.51 -14.18
N ASN A 168 -4.90 16.71 -14.46
CA ASN A 168 -6.34 16.95 -14.59
C ASN A 168 -7.01 16.13 -15.70
N ASN A 169 -6.26 15.80 -16.74
CA ASN A 169 -6.77 15.07 -17.91
C ASN A 169 -6.22 13.64 -18.02
N PHE A 170 -5.52 13.15 -17.00
CA PHE A 170 -4.84 11.86 -17.06
C PHE A 170 -5.81 10.70 -17.31
N GLY A 171 -6.99 10.73 -16.70
CA GLY A 171 -8.04 9.72 -16.86
C GLY A 171 -9.04 9.99 -18.02
N LYS A 172 -8.80 10.99 -18.87
CA LYS A 172 -9.78 11.40 -19.91
C LYS A 172 -10.16 10.28 -20.89
N TYR A 173 -9.21 9.38 -21.18
CA TYR A 173 -9.40 8.25 -22.10
C TYR A 173 -9.58 6.90 -21.42
N GLY A 174 -9.84 6.89 -20.13
CA GLY A 174 -9.97 5.71 -19.28
C GLY A 174 -8.81 5.55 -18.30
N ASP A 175 -9.06 4.78 -17.24
CA ASP A 175 -8.06 4.44 -16.25
C ASP A 175 -7.45 3.06 -16.56
N PHE A 176 -6.23 3.09 -17.08
CA PHE A 176 -5.45 1.88 -17.40
C PHE A 176 -4.51 1.46 -16.27
N THR A 177 -4.44 2.23 -15.17
CA THR A 177 -3.44 2.03 -14.11
C THR A 177 -3.61 0.67 -13.43
N TYR A 178 -4.84 0.27 -13.17
CA TYR A 178 -5.15 -1.03 -12.57
C TYR A 178 -4.79 -2.19 -13.50
N GLY A 179 -5.13 -2.07 -14.78
CA GLY A 179 -4.74 -3.05 -15.80
C GLY A 179 -3.22 -3.20 -15.91
N LEU A 180 -2.50 -2.08 -15.99
CA LEU A 180 -1.03 -2.08 -16.01
C LEU A 180 -0.46 -2.71 -14.73
N TYR A 181 -1.03 -2.41 -13.56
CA TYR A 181 -0.60 -2.98 -12.30
C TYR A 181 -0.77 -4.50 -12.25
N ILE A 182 -1.87 -5.05 -12.77
CA ILE A 182 -2.09 -6.50 -12.78
C ILE A 182 -1.22 -7.20 -13.83
N PHE A 183 -1.08 -6.62 -15.02
CA PHE A 183 -0.44 -7.30 -16.14
C PHE A 183 1.08 -7.12 -16.22
N HIS A 184 1.66 -6.07 -15.59
CA HIS A 184 3.10 -5.82 -15.72
C HIS A 184 3.96 -6.99 -15.24
N PHE A 185 3.61 -7.62 -14.12
CA PHE A 185 4.42 -8.70 -13.56
C PHE A 185 4.39 -9.97 -14.45
N PRO A 186 3.24 -10.51 -14.88
CA PRO A 186 3.20 -11.60 -15.84
C PRO A 186 3.92 -11.32 -17.16
N VAL A 187 3.86 -10.07 -17.66
CA VAL A 187 4.58 -9.67 -18.89
C VAL A 187 6.10 -9.69 -18.70
N ILE A 188 6.59 -9.29 -17.53
CA ILE A 188 8.04 -9.35 -17.22
C ILE A 188 8.52 -10.80 -17.06
N GLN A 189 7.62 -11.71 -16.66
CA GLN A 189 7.94 -13.13 -16.48
C GLN A 189 8.07 -13.90 -17.81
N LEU A 190 7.47 -13.41 -18.90
CA LEU A 190 7.58 -13.97 -20.25
C LEU A 190 8.94 -13.73 -20.89
#